data_30d9815d68a29a0f899a12513b249fbc
#
_entry.id   30d9815d68a29a0f899a12513b249fbc
#
_cell.length_a   1.000
_cell.length_b   1.000
_cell.length_c   1.000
_cell.angle_alpha   90.00
_cell.angle_beta   90.00
_cell.angle_gamma   90.00
#
_symmetry.space_group_name_H-M   'P 1'
#
loop_
_entity.id
_entity.type
_entity.pdbx_description
1 polymer ?
#
loop_
_entity_poly.entity_id
_entity_poly.type
_entity_poly.pdbx_seq_one_letter_code
_entity_poly.pdbx_strand_id
1 'polypeptide(L)'
;MEFNAWYKLRRFVYDNLHNDDYESTFSRCVNFFLILLIISNTVAVLLESINDVYLLYQLYFDTFELFSIFVFTVEYLLRFWAVAEKNPFNSAWQNRWLWVRSGGAIIDLLSILPAYINFFVHIDLRFLRILRLFRLLKLTRYFVSLQILLRVIEREKGSFQAVIFILLIMIVMAAAGVYVVENKAQPEVFSSIPASMWWAVVTLTTVGYGDVTPIT
;
A
#
# COMPACT_ATOMS: atom_id res chain seq x y z
N MET A 1 -27.30 32.46 -11.70
CA MET A 1 -27.03 32.26 -10.25
C MET A 1 -26.55 30.83 -9.90
N GLU A 2 -26.96 29.79 -10.58
CA GLU A 2 -26.61 28.38 -10.27
C GLU A 2 -25.12 28.02 -10.54
N PHE A 3 -24.52 28.59 -11.58
CA PHE A 3 -23.11 28.32 -11.92
C PHE A 3 -22.13 28.69 -10.78
N ASN A 4 -22.48 29.69 -9.98
CA ASN A 4 -21.67 30.15 -8.85
C ASN A 4 -21.77 29.21 -7.62
N ALA A 5 -22.91 28.51 -7.43
CA ALA A 5 -23.09 27.57 -6.33
C ALA A 5 -22.31 26.26 -6.53
N TRP A 6 -22.34 25.70 -7.76
CA TRP A 6 -21.58 24.51 -8.11
C TRP A 6 -20.07 24.73 -8.02
N TYR A 7 -19.59 25.90 -8.46
CA TYR A 7 -18.18 26.25 -8.32
C TYR A 7 -17.76 26.36 -6.85
N LYS A 8 -18.56 27.02 -6.00
CA LYS A 8 -18.29 27.16 -4.56
C LYS A 8 -18.27 25.79 -3.88
N LEU A 9 -19.22 24.90 -4.20
CA LEU A 9 -19.26 23.56 -3.64
C LEU A 9 -18.03 22.75 -4.06
N ARG A 10 -17.66 22.78 -5.34
CA ARG A 10 -16.49 22.05 -5.85
C ARG A 10 -15.21 22.56 -5.21
N ARG A 11 -15.08 23.87 -5.05
CA ARG A 11 -13.94 24.51 -4.38
C ARG A 11 -13.89 24.11 -2.90
N PHE A 12 -15.02 24.12 -2.21
CA PHE A 12 -15.11 23.67 -0.82
C PHE A 12 -14.66 22.22 -0.67
N VAL A 13 -15.11 21.32 -1.54
CA VAL A 13 -14.70 19.91 -1.53
C VAL A 13 -13.19 19.78 -1.82
N TYR A 14 -12.67 20.56 -2.77
CA TYR A 14 -11.24 20.59 -3.08
C TYR A 14 -10.41 21.02 -1.87
N ASP A 15 -10.77 22.13 -1.24
CA ASP A 15 -10.04 22.68 -0.09
C ASP A 15 -10.04 21.73 1.12
N ASN A 16 -11.13 20.95 1.32
CA ASN A 16 -11.22 20.01 2.44
C ASN A 16 -10.62 18.61 2.19
N LEU A 17 -10.52 18.17 0.93
CA LEU A 17 -10.04 16.81 0.61
C LEU A 17 -8.68 16.76 -0.08
N HIS A 18 -8.19 17.87 -0.67
CA HIS A 18 -6.95 17.91 -1.43
C HIS A 18 -5.93 18.92 -0.91
N ASN A 19 -6.36 19.95 -0.18
CA ASN A 19 -5.48 21.00 0.25
C ASN A 19 -4.99 20.70 1.68
N ASP A 20 -3.78 20.17 1.77
CA ASP A 20 -3.15 19.82 3.05
C ASP A 20 -2.87 21.08 3.92
N ASP A 21 -2.78 22.26 3.29
CA ASP A 21 -2.57 23.55 3.98
C ASP A 21 -3.88 24.13 4.54
N TYR A 22 -5.04 23.59 4.14
CA TYR A 22 -6.35 24.07 4.57
C TYR A 22 -6.85 23.32 5.81
N GLU A 23 -6.48 23.80 6.99
CA GLU A 23 -6.89 23.24 8.27
C GLU A 23 -8.28 23.70 8.72
N SER A 24 -9.34 23.17 8.13
CA SER A 24 -10.68 23.34 8.68
C SER A 24 -11.00 22.25 9.72
N THR A 25 -11.87 22.57 10.69
CA THR A 25 -12.39 21.57 11.64
C THR A 25 -13.09 20.42 10.90
N PHE A 26 -13.79 20.74 9.82
CA PHE A 26 -14.46 19.74 8.98
C PHE A 26 -13.45 18.80 8.31
N SER A 27 -12.38 19.33 7.70
CA SER A 27 -11.31 18.53 7.09
C SER A 27 -10.68 17.59 8.11
N ARG A 28 -10.38 18.07 9.34
CA ARG A 28 -9.84 17.23 10.42
C ARG A 28 -10.79 16.10 10.82
N CYS A 29 -12.09 16.38 10.96
CA CYS A 29 -13.08 15.33 11.27
C CYS A 29 -13.18 14.28 10.18
N VAL A 30 -13.21 14.69 8.89
CA VAL A 30 -13.24 13.77 7.75
C VAL A 30 -11.98 12.91 7.71
N ASN A 31 -10.81 13.52 7.83
CA ASN A 31 -9.53 12.79 7.84
C ASN A 31 -9.45 11.81 9.01
N PHE A 32 -9.85 12.21 10.22
CA PHE A 32 -9.90 11.33 11.37
C PHE A 32 -10.85 10.14 11.16
N PHE A 33 -12.04 10.40 10.61
CA PHE A 33 -13.00 9.35 10.28
C PHE A 33 -12.43 8.36 9.26
N LEU A 34 -11.78 8.85 8.19
CA LEU A 34 -11.17 8.01 7.18
C LEU A 34 -10.01 7.18 7.72
N ILE A 35 -9.17 7.76 8.58
CA ILE A 35 -8.08 7.03 9.26
C ILE A 35 -8.68 5.92 10.14
N LEU A 36 -9.67 6.24 10.96
CA LEU A 36 -10.35 5.26 11.82
C LEU A 36 -10.96 4.12 10.98
N LEU A 37 -11.62 4.46 9.87
CA LEU A 37 -12.21 3.48 8.97
C LEU A 37 -11.14 2.56 8.35
N ILE A 38 -9.99 3.09 7.94
CA ILE A 38 -8.89 2.29 7.39
C ILE A 38 -8.35 1.33 8.45
N ILE A 39 -8.10 1.82 9.67
CA ILE A 39 -7.60 1.00 10.79
C ILE A 39 -8.62 -0.10 11.14
N SER A 40 -9.90 0.25 11.27
CA SER A 40 -10.96 -0.71 11.59
C SER A 40 -11.09 -1.78 10.50
N ASN A 41 -10.98 -1.43 9.23
CA ASN A 41 -10.95 -2.40 8.13
C ASN A 41 -9.75 -3.34 8.21
N THR A 42 -8.59 -2.83 8.60
CA THR A 42 -7.40 -3.67 8.77
C THR A 42 -7.61 -4.68 9.89
N VAL A 43 -8.13 -4.23 11.03
CA VAL A 43 -8.49 -5.13 12.14
C VAL A 43 -9.53 -6.15 11.71
N ALA A 44 -10.54 -5.74 10.94
CA ALA A 44 -11.55 -6.66 10.41
C ALA A 44 -10.92 -7.75 9.54
N VAL A 45 -10.01 -7.41 8.60
CA VAL A 45 -9.30 -8.41 7.76
C VAL A 45 -8.46 -9.37 8.60
N LEU A 46 -7.81 -8.88 9.66
CA LEU A 46 -7.05 -9.74 10.58
C LEU A 46 -7.97 -10.72 11.33
N LEU A 47 -9.11 -10.24 11.81
CA LEU A 47 -10.10 -11.09 12.49
C LEU A 47 -10.76 -12.08 11.53
N GLU A 48 -11.06 -11.70 10.28
CA GLU A 48 -11.57 -12.58 9.23
C GLU A 48 -10.60 -13.73 8.89
N SER A 49 -9.31 -13.58 9.19
CA SER A 49 -8.34 -14.66 8.98
C SER A 49 -8.52 -15.83 9.95
N ILE A 50 -9.21 -15.62 11.06
CA ILE A 50 -9.54 -16.62 12.07
C ILE A 50 -10.89 -17.25 11.67
N ASN A 51 -10.86 -18.49 11.17
CA ASN A 51 -12.06 -19.15 10.62
C ASN A 51 -13.25 -19.17 11.59
N ASP A 52 -13.04 -19.47 12.87
CA ASP A 52 -14.11 -19.55 13.87
C ASP A 52 -14.79 -18.19 14.09
N VAL A 53 -14.00 -17.11 14.10
CA VAL A 53 -14.51 -15.75 14.24
C VAL A 53 -15.28 -15.33 12.98
N TYR A 54 -14.73 -15.64 11.80
CA TYR A 54 -15.39 -15.32 10.54
C TYR A 54 -16.75 -16.00 10.42
N LEU A 55 -16.85 -17.31 10.70
CA LEU A 55 -18.10 -18.06 10.62
C LEU A 55 -19.17 -17.52 11.57
N LEU A 56 -18.78 -17.04 12.76
CA LEU A 56 -19.71 -16.51 13.76
C LEU A 56 -20.24 -15.11 13.40
N TYR A 57 -19.39 -14.29 12.80
CA TYR A 57 -19.68 -12.86 12.55
C TYR A 57 -19.69 -12.49 11.06
N GLN A 58 -19.84 -13.44 10.15
CA GLN A 58 -19.75 -13.25 8.71
C GLN A 58 -20.61 -12.07 8.22
N LEU A 59 -21.86 -11.99 8.61
CA LEU A 59 -22.79 -10.94 8.17
C LEU A 59 -22.28 -9.54 8.57
N TYR A 60 -21.69 -9.42 9.75
CA TYR A 60 -21.16 -8.13 10.22
C TYR A 60 -19.93 -7.71 9.42
N PHE A 61 -19.02 -8.64 9.13
CA PHE A 61 -17.84 -8.38 8.31
C PHE A 61 -18.23 -7.97 6.89
N ASP A 62 -19.11 -8.71 6.24
CA ASP A 62 -19.56 -8.43 4.87
C ASP A 62 -20.28 -7.08 4.78
N THR A 63 -21.14 -6.76 5.76
CA THR A 63 -21.85 -5.48 5.82
C THR A 63 -20.87 -4.31 6.06
N PHE A 64 -19.93 -4.48 6.97
CA PHE A 64 -18.90 -3.47 7.26
C PHE A 64 -17.98 -3.25 6.07
N GLU A 65 -17.63 -4.31 5.35
CA GLU A 65 -16.84 -4.20 4.13
C GLU A 65 -17.60 -3.41 3.06
N LEU A 66 -18.87 -3.75 2.79
CA LEU A 66 -19.70 -3.04 1.82
C LEU A 66 -19.82 -1.55 2.15
N PHE A 67 -20.07 -1.22 3.41
CA PHE A 67 -20.08 0.16 3.89
C PHE A 67 -18.77 0.87 3.61
N SER A 68 -17.64 0.23 3.92
CA SER A 68 -16.32 0.81 3.74
C SER A 68 -15.99 1.06 2.27
N ILE A 69 -16.33 0.10 1.38
CA ILE A 69 -16.16 0.24 -0.07
C ILE A 69 -16.98 1.43 -0.57
N PHE A 70 -18.22 1.55 -0.12
CA PHE A 70 -19.08 2.68 -0.49
C PHE A 70 -18.45 4.02 -0.08
N VAL A 71 -17.99 4.16 1.17
CA VAL A 71 -17.33 5.38 1.67
C VAL A 71 -16.07 5.71 0.85
N PHE A 72 -15.19 4.75 0.63
CA PHE A 72 -13.95 4.98 -0.15
C PHE A 72 -14.23 5.28 -1.62
N THR A 73 -15.27 4.70 -2.19
CA THR A 73 -15.68 5.00 -3.57
C THR A 73 -16.20 6.43 -3.67
N VAL A 74 -17.07 6.85 -2.74
CA VAL A 74 -17.57 8.23 -2.69
C VAL A 74 -16.42 9.21 -2.50
N GLU A 75 -15.50 8.93 -1.58
CA GLU A 75 -14.28 9.73 -1.37
C GLU A 75 -13.47 9.87 -2.67
N TYR A 76 -13.20 8.77 -3.37
CA TYR A 76 -12.46 8.77 -4.63
C TYR A 76 -13.15 9.61 -5.71
N LEU A 77 -14.46 9.44 -5.87
CA LEU A 77 -15.25 10.19 -6.84
C LEU A 77 -15.31 11.69 -6.51
N LEU A 78 -15.46 12.05 -5.24
CA LEU A 78 -15.43 13.45 -4.80
C LEU A 78 -14.06 14.09 -5.07
N ARG A 79 -12.98 13.38 -4.81
CA ARG A 79 -11.63 13.84 -5.14
C ARG A 79 -11.43 14.02 -6.65
N PHE A 80 -11.85 13.05 -7.46
CA PHE A 80 -11.78 13.13 -8.91
C PHE A 80 -12.60 14.31 -9.46
N TRP A 81 -13.77 14.57 -8.87
CA TRP A 81 -14.60 15.69 -9.27
C TRP A 81 -13.99 17.03 -8.87
N ALA A 82 -13.47 17.13 -7.66
CA ALA A 82 -12.97 18.37 -7.07
C ALA A 82 -11.61 18.79 -7.65
N VAL A 83 -10.77 17.86 -8.07
CA VAL A 83 -9.40 18.15 -8.58
C VAL A 83 -9.39 19.02 -9.83
N ALA A 84 -10.53 19.21 -10.50
CA ALA A 84 -10.68 20.16 -11.61
C ALA A 84 -10.29 21.61 -11.22
N GLU A 85 -10.38 21.95 -9.92
CA GLU A 85 -10.02 23.27 -9.37
C GLU A 85 -8.53 23.41 -8.99
N LYS A 86 -7.71 22.38 -9.17
CA LYS A 86 -6.31 22.36 -8.72
C LYS A 86 -5.47 23.45 -9.38
N ASN A 87 -5.60 23.59 -10.69
CA ASN A 87 -4.85 24.61 -11.44
C ASN A 87 -5.80 25.32 -12.41
N PRO A 88 -6.06 26.61 -12.21
CA PRO A 88 -6.95 27.40 -13.06
C PRO A 88 -6.43 27.59 -14.50
N PHE A 89 -5.13 27.41 -14.73
CA PHE A 89 -4.52 27.53 -16.07
C PHE A 89 -4.72 26.27 -16.92
N ASN A 90 -5.04 25.13 -16.32
CA ASN A 90 -5.29 23.88 -17.03
C ASN A 90 -6.79 23.66 -17.25
N SER A 91 -7.13 22.91 -18.30
CA SER A 91 -8.51 22.47 -18.42
C SER A 91 -8.88 21.49 -17.30
N ALA A 92 -10.17 21.45 -16.92
CA ALA A 92 -10.65 20.52 -15.88
C ALA A 92 -10.28 19.06 -16.18
N TRP A 93 -10.25 18.67 -17.46
CA TRP A 93 -9.88 17.32 -17.90
C TRP A 93 -8.38 17.04 -17.75
N GLN A 94 -7.54 18.03 -18.05
CA GLN A 94 -6.08 17.91 -17.84
C GLN A 94 -5.75 17.73 -16.35
N ASN A 95 -6.38 18.49 -15.45
CA ASN A 95 -6.20 18.37 -14.01
C ASN A 95 -6.61 16.96 -13.51
N ARG A 96 -7.72 16.41 -13.99
CA ARG A 96 -8.17 15.06 -13.65
C ARG A 96 -7.20 13.99 -14.15
N TRP A 97 -6.73 14.10 -15.39
CA TRP A 97 -5.80 13.14 -15.96
C TRP A 97 -4.45 13.11 -15.23
N LEU A 98 -3.92 14.29 -14.90
CA LEU A 98 -2.70 14.40 -14.09
C LEU A 98 -2.90 13.82 -12.70
N TRP A 99 -4.07 14.02 -12.10
CA TRP A 99 -4.37 13.48 -10.78
C TRP A 99 -4.50 11.95 -10.79
N VAL A 100 -5.19 11.37 -11.75
CA VAL A 100 -5.34 9.90 -11.85
C VAL A 100 -3.97 9.19 -11.93
N ARG A 101 -2.97 9.85 -12.53
CA ARG A 101 -1.60 9.35 -12.61
C ARG A 101 -0.77 9.62 -11.35
N SER A 102 -1.27 10.35 -10.41
CA SER A 102 -0.55 10.61 -9.15
C SER A 102 -0.54 9.37 -8.26
N GLY A 103 0.55 9.19 -7.49
CA GLY A 103 0.68 8.07 -6.57
C GLY A 103 -0.48 7.96 -5.58
N GLY A 104 -0.99 9.11 -5.07
CA GLY A 104 -2.13 9.13 -4.17
C GLY A 104 -3.43 8.62 -4.81
N ALA A 105 -3.72 8.98 -6.06
CA ALA A 105 -4.92 8.49 -6.76
C ALA A 105 -4.82 7.00 -7.09
N ILE A 106 -3.62 6.52 -7.43
CA ILE A 106 -3.36 5.09 -7.67
C ILE A 106 -3.59 4.29 -6.38
N ILE A 107 -3.09 4.77 -5.24
CA ILE A 107 -3.31 4.14 -3.93
C ILE A 107 -4.80 4.10 -3.58
N ASP A 108 -5.52 5.21 -3.79
CA ASP A 108 -6.97 5.26 -3.56
C ASP A 108 -7.71 4.25 -4.45
N LEU A 109 -7.33 4.14 -5.72
CA LEU A 109 -7.91 3.17 -6.65
C LEU A 109 -7.61 1.72 -6.22
N LEU A 110 -6.35 1.41 -5.87
CA LEU A 110 -5.94 0.09 -5.39
C LEU A 110 -6.69 -0.33 -4.13
N SER A 111 -7.12 0.62 -3.29
CA SER A 111 -7.86 0.33 -2.06
C SER A 111 -9.29 -0.17 -2.30
N ILE A 112 -9.92 0.21 -3.42
CA ILE A 112 -11.29 -0.18 -3.79
C ILE A 112 -11.32 -1.27 -4.87
N LEU A 113 -10.26 -1.38 -5.67
CA LEU A 113 -10.16 -2.28 -6.82
C LEU A 113 -10.48 -3.75 -6.50
N PRO A 114 -9.97 -4.35 -5.39
CA PRO A 114 -10.23 -5.76 -5.07
C PRO A 114 -11.73 -6.09 -4.96
N ALA A 115 -12.52 -5.16 -4.42
CA ALA A 115 -13.96 -5.34 -4.28
C ALA A 115 -14.68 -5.38 -5.64
N TYR A 116 -14.27 -4.50 -6.56
CA TYR A 116 -14.84 -4.48 -7.91
C TYR A 116 -14.38 -5.67 -8.75
N ILE A 117 -13.12 -6.11 -8.60
CA ILE A 117 -12.62 -7.32 -9.29
C ILE A 117 -13.44 -8.53 -8.88
N ASN A 118 -13.75 -8.67 -7.59
CA ASN A 118 -14.56 -9.79 -7.09
C ASN A 118 -15.96 -9.85 -7.74
N PHE A 119 -16.51 -8.69 -8.10
CA PHE A 119 -17.82 -8.62 -8.76
C PHE A 119 -17.78 -9.14 -10.20
N PHE A 120 -16.66 -8.95 -10.93
CA PHE A 120 -16.54 -9.34 -12.34
C PHE A 120 -15.86 -10.68 -12.55
N VAL A 121 -14.93 -11.07 -11.66
CA VAL A 121 -14.11 -12.26 -11.80
C VAL A 121 -14.16 -13.04 -10.50
N HIS A 122 -14.61 -14.27 -10.54
CA HIS A 122 -14.61 -15.17 -9.37
C HIS A 122 -13.17 -15.63 -9.09
N ILE A 123 -12.46 -14.85 -8.29
CA ILE A 123 -11.10 -15.14 -7.82
C ILE A 123 -11.18 -15.77 -6.41
N ASP A 124 -10.18 -16.55 -6.05
CA ASP A 124 -10.06 -17.11 -4.70
C ASP A 124 -10.22 -16.00 -3.65
N LEU A 125 -11.22 -16.18 -2.78
CA LEU A 125 -11.55 -15.22 -1.71
C LEU A 125 -10.38 -14.93 -0.78
N ARG A 126 -9.45 -15.89 -0.61
CA ARG A 126 -8.25 -15.72 0.23
C ARG A 126 -7.30 -14.68 -0.37
N PHE A 127 -7.07 -14.76 -1.68
CA PHE A 127 -6.22 -13.79 -2.38
C PHE A 127 -6.82 -12.38 -2.35
N LEU A 128 -8.12 -12.26 -2.58
CA LEU A 128 -8.82 -10.98 -2.49
C LEU A 128 -8.75 -10.37 -1.09
N ARG A 129 -8.80 -11.19 -0.04
CA ARG A 129 -8.67 -10.74 1.35
C ARG A 129 -7.30 -10.08 1.59
N ILE A 130 -6.22 -10.66 1.05
CA ILE A 130 -4.87 -10.06 1.14
C ILE A 130 -4.82 -8.74 0.37
N LEU A 131 -5.42 -8.66 -0.82
CA LEU A 131 -5.45 -7.42 -1.60
C LEU A 131 -6.19 -6.27 -0.88
N ARG A 132 -7.15 -6.59 -0.01
CA ARG A 132 -7.83 -5.57 0.81
C ARG A 132 -6.87 -4.81 1.74
N LEU A 133 -5.72 -5.41 2.11
CA LEU A 133 -4.70 -4.74 2.90
C LEU A 133 -4.04 -3.56 2.18
N PHE A 134 -4.14 -3.45 0.85
CA PHE A 134 -3.66 -2.27 0.12
C PHE A 134 -4.32 -0.97 0.56
N ARG A 135 -5.51 -1.04 1.19
CA ARG A 135 -6.13 0.14 1.78
C ARG A 135 -5.30 0.78 2.91
N LEU A 136 -4.38 0.02 3.55
CA LEU A 136 -3.40 0.59 4.49
C LEU A 136 -2.49 1.63 3.85
N LEU A 137 -2.17 1.49 2.56
CA LEU A 137 -1.36 2.47 1.84
C LEU A 137 -2.03 3.85 1.81
N LYS A 138 -3.35 3.95 1.97
CA LYS A 138 -4.04 5.24 2.09
C LYS A 138 -3.57 6.06 3.30
N LEU A 139 -3.06 5.40 4.35
CA LEU A 139 -2.51 6.10 5.52
C LEU A 139 -1.33 7.02 5.15
N THR A 140 -0.59 6.70 4.10
CA THR A 140 0.52 7.55 3.62
C THR A 140 0.09 8.98 3.29
N ARG A 141 -1.17 9.16 2.93
CA ARG A 141 -1.75 10.48 2.63
C ARG A 141 -1.98 11.32 3.88
N TYR A 142 -2.35 10.68 4.99
CA TYR A 142 -2.75 11.37 6.22
C TYR A 142 -1.57 11.61 7.18
N PHE A 143 -0.47 10.91 7.00
CA PHE A 143 0.72 11.06 7.83
C PHE A 143 1.82 11.84 7.11
N VAL A 144 2.01 13.09 7.49
CA VAL A 144 3.07 13.97 6.94
C VAL A 144 4.45 13.31 7.06
N SER A 145 4.71 12.61 8.17
CA SER A 145 5.97 11.88 8.39
C SER A 145 6.22 10.82 7.31
N LEU A 146 5.19 10.08 6.87
CA LEU A 146 5.30 9.11 5.79
C LEU A 146 5.55 9.79 4.43
N GLN A 147 4.91 10.92 4.18
CA GLN A 147 5.16 11.70 2.95
C GLN A 147 6.59 12.24 2.91
N ILE A 148 7.13 12.69 4.05
CA ILE A 148 8.52 13.13 4.17
C ILE A 148 9.45 11.95 3.88
N LEU A 149 9.21 10.79 4.50
CA LEU A 149 10.00 9.58 4.27
C LEU A 149 10.03 9.18 2.79
N LEU A 150 8.87 9.16 2.12
CA LEU A 150 8.79 8.84 0.69
C LEU A 150 9.57 9.84 -0.17
N ARG A 151 9.51 11.14 0.15
CA ARG A 151 10.30 12.16 -0.54
C ARG A 151 11.81 11.99 -0.33
N VAL A 152 12.24 11.60 0.86
CA VAL A 152 13.66 11.29 1.14
C VAL A 152 14.12 10.09 0.33
N ILE A 153 13.32 9.00 0.30
CA ILE A 153 13.62 7.81 -0.50
C ILE A 153 13.72 8.16 -1.99
N GLU A 154 12.79 8.97 -2.50
CA GLU A 154 12.81 9.40 -3.90
C GLU A 154 14.04 10.26 -4.22
N ARG A 155 14.42 11.15 -3.32
CA ARG A 155 15.61 12.01 -3.46
C ARG A 155 16.91 11.20 -3.45
N GLU A 156 17.01 10.22 -2.55
CA GLU A 156 18.20 9.42 -2.31
C GLU A 156 18.16 8.06 -3.07
N LYS A 157 17.27 7.91 -4.05
CA LYS A 157 17.11 6.64 -4.79
C LYS A 157 18.40 6.09 -5.38
N GLY A 158 19.32 6.97 -5.81
CA GLY A 158 20.63 6.56 -6.33
C GLY A 158 21.49 5.88 -5.26
N SER A 159 21.52 6.43 -4.06
CA SER A 159 22.23 5.85 -2.91
C SER A 159 21.64 4.50 -2.51
N PHE A 160 20.29 4.40 -2.46
CA PHE A 160 19.60 3.14 -2.19
C PHE A 160 19.90 2.08 -3.26
N GLN A 161 19.86 2.44 -4.54
CA GLN A 161 20.19 1.53 -5.63
C GLN A 161 21.64 0.99 -5.51
N ALA A 162 22.60 1.86 -5.19
CA ALA A 162 23.97 1.45 -5.00
C ALA A 162 24.13 0.46 -3.83
N VAL A 163 23.49 0.73 -2.69
CA VAL A 163 23.50 -0.15 -1.51
C VAL A 163 22.90 -1.51 -1.84
N ILE A 164 21.72 -1.54 -2.50
CA ILE A 164 21.06 -2.79 -2.89
C ILE A 164 21.95 -3.58 -3.86
N PHE A 165 22.60 -2.93 -4.81
CA PHE A 165 23.48 -3.57 -5.77
C PHE A 165 24.71 -4.19 -5.09
N ILE A 166 25.36 -3.46 -4.16
CA ILE A 166 26.49 -3.98 -3.38
C ILE A 166 26.03 -5.17 -2.53
N LEU A 167 24.88 -5.06 -1.86
CA LEU A 167 24.32 -6.15 -1.05
C LEU A 167 24.06 -7.40 -1.90
N LEU A 168 23.52 -7.25 -3.11
CA LEU A 168 23.27 -8.36 -4.03
C LEU A 168 24.59 -9.05 -4.42
N ILE A 169 25.63 -8.28 -4.72
CA ILE A 169 26.96 -8.83 -5.03
C ILE A 169 27.48 -9.62 -3.81
N MET A 170 27.39 -9.06 -2.61
CA MET A 170 27.84 -9.74 -1.39
C MET A 170 27.09 -11.04 -1.13
N ILE A 171 25.77 -11.05 -1.34
CA ILE A 171 24.94 -12.25 -1.21
C ILE A 171 25.40 -13.33 -2.19
N VAL A 172 25.58 -12.99 -3.46
CA VAL A 172 26.00 -13.95 -4.49
C VAL A 172 27.42 -14.48 -4.19
N MET A 173 28.35 -13.62 -3.80
CA MET A 173 29.72 -14.03 -3.46
C MET A 173 29.78 -14.93 -2.22
N ALA A 174 29.04 -14.59 -1.16
CA ALA A 174 28.94 -15.41 0.05
C ALA A 174 28.26 -16.76 -0.25
N ALA A 175 27.19 -16.75 -1.03
CA ALA A 175 26.49 -17.98 -1.44
C ALA A 175 27.37 -18.88 -2.29
N ALA A 176 28.15 -18.33 -3.23
CA ALA A 176 29.09 -19.09 -4.05
C ALA A 176 30.21 -19.69 -3.20
N GLY A 177 30.76 -18.92 -2.24
CA GLY A 177 31.77 -19.38 -1.32
C GLY A 177 31.31 -20.56 -0.47
N VAL A 178 30.16 -20.42 0.20
CA VAL A 178 29.60 -21.48 1.05
C VAL A 178 29.21 -22.71 0.22
N TYR A 179 28.66 -22.52 -0.97
CA TYR A 179 28.34 -23.61 -1.88
C TYR A 179 29.55 -24.46 -2.21
N VAL A 180 30.68 -23.85 -2.54
CA VAL A 180 31.92 -24.58 -2.90
C VAL A 180 32.43 -25.42 -1.72
N VAL A 181 32.31 -24.92 -0.50
CA VAL A 181 32.83 -25.60 0.70
C VAL A 181 31.84 -26.65 1.20
N GLU A 182 30.53 -26.31 1.30
CA GLU A 182 29.54 -27.15 1.97
C GLU A 182 28.82 -28.13 1.07
N ASN A 183 28.76 -27.94 -0.25
CA ASN A 183 27.99 -28.80 -1.16
C ASN A 183 28.37 -30.28 -1.06
N LYS A 184 29.63 -30.60 -0.79
CA LYS A 184 30.09 -31.99 -0.62
C LYS A 184 29.66 -32.59 0.72
N ALA A 185 29.62 -31.77 1.78
CA ALA A 185 29.25 -32.21 3.11
C ALA A 185 27.71 -32.21 3.31
N GLN A 186 27.02 -31.25 2.70
CA GLN A 186 25.58 -31.03 2.82
C GLN A 186 24.93 -30.81 1.44
N PRO A 187 24.92 -31.80 0.52
CA PRO A 187 24.44 -31.63 -0.86
C PRO A 187 22.94 -31.30 -0.97
N GLU A 188 22.14 -31.69 0.02
CA GLU A 188 20.70 -31.38 0.05
C GLU A 188 20.41 -29.95 0.50
N VAL A 189 21.23 -29.42 1.40
CA VAL A 189 21.05 -28.07 1.98
C VAL A 189 21.68 -27.01 1.07
N PHE A 190 22.94 -27.21 0.71
CA PHE A 190 23.70 -26.32 -0.18
C PHE A 190 23.78 -26.91 -1.60
N SER A 191 22.61 -27.26 -2.17
CA SER A 191 22.50 -27.98 -3.45
C SER A 191 22.95 -27.13 -4.66
N SER A 192 22.88 -25.83 -4.56
CA SER A 192 23.22 -24.88 -5.63
C SER A 192 23.53 -23.50 -5.06
N ILE A 193 24.16 -22.62 -5.86
CA ILE A 193 24.40 -21.22 -5.46
C ILE A 193 23.08 -20.52 -5.11
N PRO A 194 22.00 -20.60 -5.91
CA PRO A 194 20.70 -20.03 -5.51
C PRO A 194 20.14 -20.57 -4.19
N ALA A 195 20.27 -21.88 -3.92
CA ALA A 195 19.85 -22.46 -2.63
C ALA A 195 20.68 -21.89 -1.48
N SER A 196 21.99 -21.75 -1.68
CA SER A 196 22.92 -21.16 -0.70
C SER A 196 22.69 -19.66 -0.45
N MET A 197 22.03 -18.95 -1.37
CA MET A 197 21.67 -17.53 -1.17
C MET A 197 20.72 -17.34 0.00
N TRP A 198 19.89 -18.34 0.36
CA TRP A 198 19.05 -18.26 1.55
C TRP A 198 19.91 -18.04 2.81
N TRP A 199 20.91 -18.89 3.02
CA TRP A 199 21.84 -18.73 4.13
C TRP A 199 22.57 -17.38 4.09
N ALA A 200 23.06 -16.99 2.91
CA ALA A 200 23.77 -15.73 2.76
C ALA A 200 22.91 -14.51 3.12
N VAL A 201 21.64 -14.48 2.68
CA VAL A 201 20.69 -13.41 3.04
C VAL A 201 20.46 -13.39 4.55
N VAL A 202 20.10 -14.53 5.14
CA VAL A 202 19.78 -14.64 6.57
C VAL A 202 20.95 -14.24 7.45
N THR A 203 22.19 -14.57 7.01
CA THR A 203 23.43 -14.26 7.74
C THR A 203 23.81 -12.79 7.57
N LEU A 204 23.85 -12.27 6.33
CA LEU A 204 24.22 -10.88 6.06
C LEU A 204 23.23 -9.86 6.64
N THR A 205 21.96 -10.21 6.70
CA THR A 205 20.93 -9.38 7.35
C THR A 205 20.88 -9.55 8.87
N THR A 206 21.74 -10.39 9.43
CA THR A 206 21.82 -10.69 10.88
C THR A 206 20.57 -11.30 11.49
N VAL A 207 19.67 -11.90 10.68
CA VAL A 207 18.47 -12.58 11.15
C VAL A 207 18.83 -13.90 11.85
N GLY A 208 19.65 -14.75 11.21
CA GLY A 208 20.24 -15.92 11.83
C GLY A 208 19.26 -16.97 12.32
N TYR A 209 18.29 -17.41 11.48
CA TYR A 209 17.31 -18.43 11.87
C TYR A 209 17.96 -19.75 12.37
N GLY A 210 19.14 -20.10 11.91
CA GLY A 210 19.83 -21.35 12.28
C GLY A 210 19.28 -22.60 11.59
N ASP A 211 18.34 -22.47 10.67
CA ASP A 211 17.74 -23.54 9.88
C ASP A 211 18.71 -24.12 8.85
N VAL A 212 19.58 -23.28 8.31
CA VAL A 212 20.66 -23.61 7.38
C VAL A 212 21.97 -23.04 7.92
N THR A 213 22.93 -23.89 8.25
CA THR A 213 24.25 -23.51 8.78
C THR A 213 25.37 -24.35 8.17
N PRO A 214 26.52 -23.75 7.84
CA PRO A 214 27.73 -24.51 7.48
C PRO A 214 28.20 -25.41 8.62
N ILE A 215 28.72 -26.58 8.28
CA ILE A 215 29.25 -27.56 9.25
C ILE A 215 30.76 -27.87 9.05
N THR A 216 31.36 -27.39 7.95
CA THR A 216 32.80 -27.59 7.63
C THR A 216 33.64 -26.41 8.03
#